data_779e1135d24dbddc0420ba38eaae3c9c
#
_entry.id   779e1135d24dbddc0420ba38eaae3c9c
#
_cell.length_a   1.000
_cell.length_b   1.000
_cell.length_c   1.000
_cell.angle_alpha   90.00
_cell.angle_beta   90.00
_cell.angle_gamma   90.00
#
_symmetry.space_group_name_H-M   'P 1'
#
loop_
_entity.id
_entity.type
_entity.pdbx_description
1 polymer ?
#
loop_
_entity_poly.entity_id
_entity_poly.type
_entity_poly.pdbx_seq_one_letter_code
_entity_poly.pdbx_strand_id
1 'polypeptide(L)'
;PEVDLPGHMMGALVSYPELGCTGGPYEIPCKWGVFPDVLCGGNDRTLQFAKDVLNEIMDIFPSPYIHIGGDECPKVRWEKCPVCQAKIRELGLKDTPKHSKENQLQTYFMSEVGKVINDRGRKMLGWDEMLEGGLAPGATVMSWTGVKGGIEAARLHHDAIMTPIQYLYFSNPTYNRIKGTKSLGRVYTFEPVSNELAEDERKYIIG
;
A
#
# COMPACT_ATOMS: atom_id res chain seq x y z
N PRO A 1 7.45 -2.95 11.73
CA PRO A 1 6.03 -2.75 12.01
C PRO A 1 5.27 -2.41 10.73
N GLU A 2 3.95 -2.61 10.74
CA GLU A 2 3.03 -2.18 9.69
C GLU A 2 1.96 -1.27 10.28
N VAL A 3 1.71 -0.14 9.61
CA VAL A 3 0.56 0.73 9.83
C VAL A 3 -0.11 0.91 8.48
N ASP A 4 -1.22 0.23 8.27
CA ASP A 4 -1.86 0.20 6.97
C ASP A 4 -2.57 1.52 6.65
N LEU A 5 -2.22 2.13 5.51
CA LEU A 5 -2.65 3.44 5.05
C LEU A 5 -2.86 3.43 3.53
N PRO A 6 -3.80 4.18 2.99
CA PRO A 6 -4.93 4.86 3.63
C PRO A 6 -6.17 3.98 3.74
N GLY A 7 -6.12 2.74 3.25
CA GLY A 7 -7.12 1.69 3.41
C GLY A 7 -7.12 1.10 4.82
N HIS A 8 -8.01 0.15 5.08
CA HIS A 8 -8.09 -0.64 6.33
C HIS A 8 -8.14 0.16 7.64
N MET A 9 -8.52 1.45 7.58
CA MET A 9 -8.49 2.40 8.69
C MET A 9 -9.85 2.60 9.38
N MET A 10 -10.79 1.64 9.25
CA MET A 10 -12.11 1.76 9.87
C MET A 10 -12.06 1.99 11.39
N GLY A 11 -11.12 1.35 12.11
CA GLY A 11 -10.94 1.56 13.54
C GLY A 11 -10.57 3.02 13.88
N ALA A 12 -9.70 3.63 13.09
CA ALA A 12 -9.36 5.05 13.24
C ALA A 12 -10.54 5.96 12.87
N LEU A 13 -11.27 5.65 11.79
CA LEU A 13 -12.41 6.45 11.34
C LEU A 13 -13.58 6.44 12.33
N VAL A 14 -13.79 5.35 13.05
CA VAL A 14 -14.80 5.30 14.12
C VAL A 14 -14.42 6.22 15.28
N SER A 15 -13.13 6.30 15.61
CA SER A 15 -12.60 7.14 16.69
C SER A 15 -12.41 8.61 16.30
N TYR A 16 -12.04 8.86 15.04
CA TYR A 16 -11.73 10.16 14.46
C TYR A 16 -12.45 10.34 13.12
N PRO A 17 -13.79 10.52 13.13
CA PRO A 17 -14.58 10.51 11.89
C PRO A 17 -14.22 11.64 10.91
N GLU A 18 -13.64 12.72 11.38
CA GLU A 18 -13.16 13.82 10.56
C GLU A 18 -11.98 13.48 9.65
N LEU A 19 -11.32 12.33 9.87
CA LEU A 19 -10.24 11.83 9.01
C LEU A 19 -10.76 11.19 7.72
N GLY A 20 -12.05 10.86 7.66
CA GLY A 20 -12.67 10.25 6.48
C GLY A 20 -13.36 11.26 5.57
N CYS A 21 -13.73 10.82 4.37
CA CYS A 21 -14.33 11.68 3.35
C CYS A 21 -15.76 12.13 3.68
N THR A 22 -16.52 11.38 4.50
CA THR A 22 -17.92 11.66 4.82
C THR A 22 -18.08 12.37 6.17
N GLY A 23 -17.04 12.39 7.00
CA GLY A 23 -17.11 12.95 8.36
C GLY A 23 -17.89 12.09 9.34
N GLY A 24 -18.26 10.86 8.96
CA GLY A 24 -19.00 9.93 9.78
C GLY A 24 -20.50 10.23 9.92
N PRO A 25 -21.18 9.60 10.89
CA PRO A 25 -20.61 8.59 11.80
C PRO A 25 -20.23 7.29 11.06
N TYR A 26 -19.20 6.61 11.57
CA TYR A 26 -18.77 5.31 11.08
C TYR A 26 -19.07 4.24 12.11
N GLU A 27 -19.34 3.02 11.64
CA GLU A 27 -19.56 1.84 12.49
C GLU A 27 -18.39 0.85 12.33
N ILE A 28 -18.01 0.20 13.43
CA ILE A 28 -16.99 -0.86 13.38
C ILE A 28 -17.56 -2.06 12.61
N PRO A 29 -16.89 -2.49 11.52
CA PRO A 29 -17.33 -3.66 10.78
C PRO A 29 -17.22 -4.94 11.63
N CYS A 30 -18.30 -5.71 11.70
CA CYS A 30 -18.33 -6.99 12.40
C CYS A 30 -18.14 -8.20 11.48
N LYS A 31 -17.66 -7.98 10.26
CA LYS A 31 -17.40 -9.02 9.25
C LYS A 31 -16.15 -8.69 8.46
N TRP A 32 -15.55 -9.73 7.91
CA TRP A 32 -14.40 -9.57 7.01
C TRP A 32 -14.81 -8.87 5.71
N GLY A 33 -13.91 -8.03 5.19
CA GLY A 33 -14.10 -7.38 3.88
C GLY A 33 -13.23 -6.16 3.68
N VAL A 34 -13.19 -5.70 2.42
CA VAL A 34 -12.65 -4.41 2.03
C VAL A 34 -13.77 -3.37 2.13
N PHE A 35 -13.57 -2.31 2.87
CA PHE A 35 -14.60 -1.31 3.14
C PHE A 35 -14.37 -0.04 2.33
N PRO A 36 -15.45 0.61 1.84
CA PRO A 36 -15.34 1.78 0.99
C PRO A 36 -14.83 3.03 1.73
N ASP A 37 -14.98 3.05 3.06
CA ASP A 37 -14.54 4.18 3.87
C ASP A 37 -13.07 4.02 4.25
N VAL A 38 -12.27 4.94 3.75
CA VAL A 38 -10.81 5.01 3.90
C VAL A 38 -10.43 6.42 4.36
N LEU A 39 -9.19 6.62 4.77
CA LEU A 39 -8.69 7.96 5.09
C LEU A 39 -8.89 8.91 3.90
N CYS A 40 -9.23 10.17 4.19
CA CYS A 40 -9.42 11.19 3.17
C CYS A 40 -8.06 11.65 2.61
N GLY A 41 -7.70 11.15 1.41
CA GLY A 41 -6.39 11.41 0.81
C GLY A 41 -6.11 12.87 0.45
N GLY A 42 -7.15 13.70 0.35
CA GLY A 42 -7.02 15.14 0.08
C GLY A 42 -7.01 16.03 1.31
N ASN A 43 -7.21 15.48 2.52
CA ASN A 43 -7.31 16.26 3.75
C ASN A 43 -5.95 16.35 4.46
N ASP A 44 -5.42 17.57 4.59
CA ASP A 44 -4.11 17.81 5.21
C ASP A 44 -4.08 17.40 6.69
N ARG A 45 -5.21 17.45 7.42
CA ARG A 45 -5.29 16.95 8.82
C ARG A 45 -5.15 15.44 8.86
N THR A 46 -5.72 14.74 7.89
CA THR A 46 -5.60 13.28 7.76
C THR A 46 -4.15 12.88 7.45
N LEU A 47 -3.51 13.62 6.56
CA LEU A 47 -2.09 13.43 6.26
C LEU A 47 -1.20 13.69 7.48
N GLN A 48 -1.50 14.75 8.26
CA GLN A 48 -0.76 15.04 9.48
C GLN A 48 -0.95 13.95 10.53
N PHE A 49 -2.18 13.47 10.74
CA PHE A 49 -2.45 12.33 11.63
C PHE A 49 -1.61 11.10 11.26
N ALA A 50 -1.56 10.73 9.96
CA ALA A 50 -0.74 9.61 9.50
C ALA A 50 0.76 9.83 9.82
N LYS A 51 1.27 11.05 9.60
CA LYS A 51 2.66 11.41 9.92
C LYS A 51 2.94 11.32 11.42
N ASP A 52 2.02 11.75 12.27
CA ASP A 52 2.17 11.71 13.73
C ASP A 52 2.21 10.26 14.23
N VAL A 53 1.28 9.41 13.76
CA VAL A 53 1.28 7.97 14.09
C VAL A 53 2.59 7.29 13.66
N LEU A 54 3.07 7.56 12.44
CA LEU A 54 4.33 6.98 11.96
C LEU A 54 5.53 7.45 12.77
N ASN A 55 5.57 8.70 13.23
CA ASN A 55 6.62 9.18 14.11
C ASN A 55 6.65 8.42 15.44
N GLU A 56 5.50 8.21 16.08
CA GLU A 56 5.41 7.44 17.32
C GLU A 56 5.83 5.98 17.10
N ILE A 57 5.41 5.35 16.00
CA ILE A 57 5.81 3.97 15.65
C ILE A 57 7.33 3.88 15.47
N MET A 58 7.95 4.86 14.81
CA MET A 58 9.40 4.88 14.62
C MET A 58 10.19 5.12 15.92
N ASP A 59 9.60 5.76 16.91
CA ASP A 59 10.21 5.91 18.24
C ASP A 59 10.17 4.58 19.03
N ILE A 60 9.15 3.75 18.81
CA ILE A 60 8.97 2.47 19.50
C ILE A 60 9.77 1.35 18.82
N PHE A 61 9.77 1.30 17.48
CA PHE A 61 10.36 0.21 16.72
C PHE A 61 11.67 0.63 16.03
N PRO A 62 12.79 -0.07 16.27
CA PRO A 62 14.10 0.27 15.69
C PRO A 62 14.29 -0.23 14.25
N SER A 63 13.26 -0.83 13.62
CA SER A 63 13.35 -1.42 12.28
C SER A 63 13.81 -0.42 11.23
N PRO A 64 14.71 -0.78 10.30
CA PRO A 64 15.07 0.06 9.16
C PRO A 64 13.94 0.22 8.15
N TYR A 65 12.95 -0.68 8.16
CA TYR A 65 11.77 -0.62 7.30
C TYR A 65 10.52 -0.30 8.13
N ILE A 66 9.68 0.56 7.58
CA ILE A 66 8.33 0.85 8.09
C ILE A 66 7.34 0.52 6.97
N HIS A 67 6.50 -0.48 7.21
CA HIS A 67 5.46 -0.88 6.27
C HIS A 67 4.22 0.00 6.48
N ILE A 68 3.73 0.60 5.39
CA ILE A 68 2.62 1.55 5.43
C ILE A 68 1.38 1.05 4.67
N GLY A 69 1.29 -0.24 4.40
CA GLY A 69 0.16 -0.85 3.70
C GLY A 69 0.09 -0.44 2.23
N GLY A 70 -0.98 0.23 1.86
CA GLY A 70 -1.24 0.72 0.50
C GLY A 70 -2.18 -0.16 -0.30
N ASP A 71 -2.51 -1.33 0.22
CA ASP A 71 -3.39 -2.32 -0.40
C ASP A 71 -4.88 -2.00 -0.23
N GLU A 72 -5.66 -2.61 -1.10
CA GLU A 72 -7.12 -2.68 -1.01
C GLU A 72 -7.80 -1.35 -0.61
N CYS A 73 -7.30 -0.22 -1.14
CA CYS A 73 -7.82 1.11 -0.88
C CYS A 73 -8.86 1.52 -1.94
N PRO A 74 -10.18 1.35 -1.71
CA PRO A 74 -11.20 1.76 -2.67
C PRO A 74 -11.24 3.27 -2.87
N LYS A 75 -11.35 3.71 -4.13
CA LYS A 75 -11.35 5.13 -4.51
C LYS A 75 -12.76 5.74 -4.54
N VAL A 76 -13.80 4.95 -4.36
CA VAL A 76 -15.21 5.34 -4.52
C VAL A 76 -15.62 6.55 -3.65
N ARG A 77 -14.99 6.72 -2.47
CA ARG A 77 -15.23 7.91 -1.64
C ARG A 77 -14.46 9.12 -2.19
N TRP A 78 -13.22 8.93 -2.61
CA TRP A 78 -12.38 10.00 -3.15
C TRP A 78 -12.93 10.60 -4.43
N GLU A 79 -13.51 9.79 -5.31
CA GLU A 79 -14.18 10.23 -6.54
C GLU A 79 -15.28 11.27 -6.29
N LYS A 80 -15.97 11.15 -5.14
CA LYS A 80 -17.11 12.00 -4.76
C LYS A 80 -16.78 13.03 -3.69
N CYS A 81 -15.60 12.93 -3.07
CA CYS A 81 -15.19 13.81 -1.98
C CYS A 81 -14.71 15.18 -2.51
N PRO A 82 -15.37 16.29 -2.17
CA PRO A 82 -14.95 17.59 -2.67
C PRO A 82 -13.52 17.97 -2.24
N VAL A 83 -13.08 17.52 -1.06
CA VAL A 83 -11.71 17.76 -0.54
C VAL A 83 -10.68 16.99 -1.37
N CYS A 84 -10.92 15.68 -1.65
CA CYS A 84 -10.02 14.90 -2.50
C CYS A 84 -9.99 15.46 -3.93
N GLN A 85 -11.13 15.83 -4.50
CA GLN A 85 -11.19 16.41 -5.84
C GLN A 85 -10.57 17.81 -5.91
N ALA A 86 -10.59 18.58 -4.83
CA ALA A 86 -9.88 19.85 -4.75
C ALA A 86 -8.36 19.61 -4.73
N LYS A 87 -7.88 18.67 -3.92
CA LYS A 87 -6.44 18.31 -3.87
C LYS A 87 -5.95 17.75 -5.21
N ILE A 88 -6.73 16.92 -5.89
CA ILE A 88 -6.43 16.43 -7.24
C ILE A 88 -6.23 17.58 -8.23
N ARG A 89 -7.11 18.61 -8.19
CA ARG A 89 -6.96 19.80 -9.05
C ARG A 89 -5.76 20.64 -8.67
N GLU A 90 -5.52 20.85 -7.37
CA GLU A 90 -4.36 21.57 -6.85
C GLU A 90 -3.05 20.97 -7.33
N LEU A 91 -2.95 19.64 -7.28
CA LEU A 91 -1.77 18.89 -7.71
C LEU A 91 -1.70 18.68 -9.23
N GLY A 92 -2.73 19.08 -9.99
CA GLY A 92 -2.79 18.90 -11.43
C GLY A 92 -2.90 17.44 -11.88
N LEU A 93 -3.36 16.53 -11.01
CA LEU A 93 -3.49 15.10 -11.33
C LEU A 93 -4.59 14.87 -12.36
N LYS A 94 -4.31 14.00 -13.32
CA LYS A 94 -5.23 13.69 -14.44
C LYS A 94 -5.22 12.19 -14.72
N ASP A 95 -6.35 11.68 -15.21
CA ASP A 95 -6.41 10.31 -15.68
C ASP A 95 -5.43 10.11 -16.84
N THR A 96 -4.70 9.01 -16.77
CA THR A 96 -3.79 8.54 -17.81
C THR A 96 -4.22 7.14 -18.26
N PRO A 97 -3.69 6.61 -19.38
CA PRO A 97 -3.98 5.21 -19.76
C PRO A 97 -3.60 4.16 -18.72
N LYS A 98 -2.66 4.49 -17.80
CA LYS A 98 -2.17 3.57 -16.77
C LYS A 98 -2.75 3.83 -15.39
N HIS A 99 -3.01 5.09 -15.05
CA HIS A 99 -3.29 5.50 -13.67
C HIS A 99 -4.47 6.46 -13.63
N SER A 100 -5.47 6.19 -12.79
CA SER A 100 -6.50 7.16 -12.46
C SER A 100 -5.93 8.31 -11.62
N LYS A 101 -6.59 9.46 -11.64
CA LYS A 101 -6.19 10.61 -10.81
C LYS A 101 -6.33 10.30 -9.32
N GLU A 102 -7.26 9.42 -8.92
CA GLU A 102 -7.43 8.96 -7.54
C GLU A 102 -6.29 8.02 -7.12
N ASN A 103 -5.81 7.13 -8.01
CA ASN A 103 -4.64 6.32 -7.73
C ASN A 103 -3.39 7.20 -7.58
N GLN A 104 -3.25 8.23 -8.41
CA GLN A 104 -2.17 9.22 -8.27
C GLN A 104 -2.29 10.04 -6.97
N LEU A 105 -3.51 10.31 -6.48
CA LEU A 105 -3.72 10.93 -5.17
C LEU A 105 -3.24 9.99 -4.04
N GLN A 106 -3.44 8.68 -4.16
CA GLN A 106 -2.86 7.72 -3.20
C GLN A 106 -1.33 7.79 -3.23
N THR A 107 -0.72 7.81 -4.41
CA THR A 107 0.74 7.96 -4.54
C THR A 107 1.24 9.26 -3.88
N TYR A 108 0.52 10.38 -4.06
CA TYR A 108 0.84 11.63 -3.37
C TYR A 108 0.80 11.43 -1.85
N PHE A 109 -0.29 10.87 -1.31
CA PHE A 109 -0.43 10.61 0.13
C PHE A 109 0.71 9.73 0.66
N MET A 110 0.99 8.62 0.00
CA MET A 110 2.07 7.70 0.34
C MET A 110 3.45 8.37 0.25
N SER A 111 3.67 9.22 -0.74
CA SER A 111 4.92 9.98 -0.89
C SER A 111 5.12 10.96 0.27
N GLU A 112 4.08 11.62 0.70
CA GLU A 112 4.15 12.59 1.81
C GLU A 112 4.44 11.92 3.15
N VAL A 113 3.87 10.73 3.41
CA VAL A 113 4.21 9.95 4.61
C VAL A 113 5.60 9.32 4.47
N GLY A 114 5.98 8.90 3.27
CA GLY A 114 7.30 8.36 2.97
C GLY A 114 8.44 9.34 3.24
N LYS A 115 8.23 10.64 3.02
CA LYS A 115 9.22 11.70 3.37
C LYS A 115 9.57 11.64 4.86
N VAL A 116 8.56 11.55 5.74
CA VAL A 116 8.78 11.50 7.20
C VAL A 116 9.58 10.26 7.58
N ILE A 117 9.30 9.12 6.94
CA ILE A 117 10.03 7.87 7.16
C ILE A 117 11.50 8.03 6.72
N ASN A 118 11.72 8.61 5.53
CA ASN A 118 13.06 8.82 4.98
C ASN A 118 13.86 9.85 5.78
N ASP A 119 13.24 10.94 6.25
CA ASP A 119 13.86 11.97 7.08
C ASP A 119 14.37 11.39 8.41
N ARG A 120 13.77 10.28 8.88
CA ARG A 120 14.22 9.51 10.04
C ARG A 120 15.24 8.42 9.68
N GLY A 121 15.77 8.41 8.46
CA GLY A 121 16.78 7.44 8.00
C GLY A 121 16.21 6.01 7.84
N ARG A 122 14.88 5.88 7.71
CA ARG A 122 14.20 4.59 7.50
C ARG A 122 13.77 4.45 6.04
N LYS A 123 13.39 3.24 5.63
CA LYS A 123 12.87 2.94 4.30
C LYS A 123 11.36 2.67 4.37
N MET A 124 10.62 3.29 3.47
CA MET A 124 9.21 3.00 3.29
C MET A 124 9.03 1.68 2.55
N LEU A 125 8.14 0.83 3.06
CA LEU A 125 7.73 -0.43 2.46
C LEU A 125 6.21 -0.44 2.35
N GLY A 126 5.65 -1.00 1.28
CA GLY A 126 4.21 -1.18 1.15
C GLY A 126 3.85 -2.23 0.11
N TRP A 127 2.57 -2.57 0.04
CA TRP A 127 2.04 -3.59 -0.87
C TRP A 127 2.08 -3.14 -2.33
N ASP A 128 2.02 -4.09 -3.26
CA ASP A 128 2.23 -3.84 -4.70
C ASP A 128 1.12 -3.00 -5.38
N GLU A 129 -0.02 -2.76 -4.74
CA GLU A 129 -1.01 -1.78 -5.21
C GLU A 129 -0.51 -0.33 -5.20
N MET A 130 0.59 -0.04 -4.52
CA MET A 130 1.26 1.27 -4.66
C MET A 130 1.68 1.58 -6.10
N LEU A 131 1.86 0.56 -6.94
CA LEU A 131 2.17 0.71 -8.37
C LEU A 131 1.01 1.31 -9.17
N GLU A 132 -0.23 1.19 -8.70
CA GLU A 132 -1.44 1.66 -9.39
C GLU A 132 -1.47 3.17 -9.67
N GLY A 133 -0.75 3.96 -8.90
CA GLY A 133 -0.65 5.42 -9.10
C GLY A 133 0.76 5.90 -9.44
N GLY A 134 1.70 4.95 -9.55
CA GLY A 134 3.13 5.20 -9.62
C GLY A 134 3.79 5.15 -8.24
N LEU A 135 5.07 4.78 -8.18
CA LEU A 135 5.78 4.61 -6.92
C LEU A 135 6.29 5.94 -6.35
N ALA A 136 6.20 6.06 -5.03
CA ALA A 136 6.90 7.10 -4.29
C ALA A 136 8.42 6.90 -4.37
N PRO A 137 9.23 7.98 -4.43
CA PRO A 137 10.69 7.85 -4.48
C PRO A 137 11.24 7.03 -3.31
N GLY A 138 12.09 6.04 -3.62
CA GLY A 138 12.73 5.19 -2.61
C GLY A 138 11.81 4.17 -1.93
N ALA A 139 10.57 4.01 -2.38
CA ALA A 139 9.67 3.00 -1.85
C ALA A 139 10.19 1.59 -2.16
N THR A 140 10.06 0.68 -1.20
CA THR A 140 10.22 -0.76 -1.38
C THR A 140 8.85 -1.39 -1.56
N VAL A 141 8.70 -2.32 -2.49
CA VAL A 141 7.42 -2.96 -2.81
C VAL A 141 7.37 -4.37 -2.26
N MET A 142 6.31 -4.70 -1.51
CA MET A 142 6.01 -6.09 -1.11
C MET A 142 4.94 -6.65 -2.04
N SER A 143 5.33 -7.60 -2.90
CA SER A 143 4.48 -8.11 -3.99
C SER A 143 3.68 -9.32 -3.53
N TRP A 144 2.42 -9.09 -3.12
CA TRP A 144 1.53 -10.14 -2.59
C TRP A 144 0.46 -10.61 -3.59
N THR A 145 0.00 -9.74 -4.48
CA THR A 145 -1.03 -10.09 -5.47
C THR A 145 -0.53 -11.14 -6.47
N GLY A 146 0.78 -11.23 -6.63
CA GLY A 146 1.48 -12.17 -7.49
C GLY A 146 2.95 -11.79 -7.60
N VAL A 147 3.63 -12.26 -8.63
CA VAL A 147 5.05 -11.92 -8.89
C VAL A 147 5.21 -10.67 -9.74
N LYS A 148 4.15 -10.23 -10.41
CA LYS A 148 4.23 -9.15 -11.41
C LYS A 148 4.58 -7.80 -10.78
N GLY A 149 4.02 -7.51 -9.60
CA GLY A 149 4.31 -6.25 -8.89
C GLY A 149 5.79 -6.12 -8.54
N GLY A 150 6.40 -7.19 -8.03
CA GLY A 150 7.84 -7.19 -7.74
C GLY A 150 8.71 -7.08 -9.00
N ILE A 151 8.31 -7.73 -10.10
CA ILE A 151 8.99 -7.60 -11.40
C ILE A 151 8.91 -6.16 -11.90
N GLU A 152 7.73 -5.53 -11.82
CA GLU A 152 7.55 -4.13 -12.24
C GLU A 152 8.37 -3.16 -11.37
N ALA A 153 8.37 -3.36 -10.05
CA ALA A 153 9.18 -2.56 -9.13
C ALA A 153 10.67 -2.67 -9.45
N ALA A 154 11.19 -3.89 -9.67
CA ALA A 154 12.58 -4.12 -10.03
C ALA A 154 12.98 -3.44 -11.35
N ARG A 155 12.12 -3.48 -12.37
CA ARG A 155 12.29 -2.76 -13.64
C ARG A 155 12.31 -1.24 -13.49
N LEU A 156 11.61 -0.73 -12.47
CA LEU A 156 11.62 0.68 -12.09
C LEU A 156 12.79 1.02 -11.15
N HIS A 157 13.69 0.09 -10.87
CA HIS A 157 14.83 0.21 -9.98
C HIS A 157 14.44 0.47 -8.50
N HIS A 158 13.32 -0.10 -8.08
CA HIS A 158 12.87 -0.12 -6.68
C HIS A 158 13.11 -1.50 -6.06
N ASP A 159 13.54 -1.52 -4.81
CA ASP A 159 13.65 -2.76 -4.04
C ASP A 159 12.30 -3.46 -3.95
N ALA A 160 12.28 -4.78 -4.09
CA ALA A 160 11.08 -5.59 -4.00
C ALA A 160 11.27 -6.84 -3.12
N ILE A 161 10.23 -7.18 -2.36
CA ILE A 161 10.12 -8.38 -1.54
C ILE A 161 8.96 -9.23 -2.10
N MET A 162 9.24 -10.48 -2.40
CA MET A 162 8.29 -11.38 -3.06
C MET A 162 7.49 -12.17 -2.03
N THR A 163 6.21 -11.84 -1.87
CA THR A 163 5.29 -12.53 -0.95
C THR A 163 4.01 -13.01 -1.64
N PRO A 164 4.08 -13.63 -2.84
CA PRO A 164 2.91 -13.90 -3.65
C PRO A 164 1.93 -14.87 -2.97
N ILE A 165 0.65 -14.46 -2.92
CA ILE A 165 -0.45 -15.22 -2.30
C ILE A 165 -0.51 -16.68 -2.81
N GLN A 166 -0.13 -16.91 -4.09
CA GLN A 166 -0.16 -18.23 -4.72
C GLN A 166 0.84 -19.22 -4.08
N TYR A 167 1.88 -18.72 -3.43
CA TYR A 167 2.95 -19.52 -2.84
C TYR A 167 3.04 -19.39 -1.34
N LEU A 168 2.95 -18.18 -0.78
CA LEU A 168 3.34 -17.90 0.59
C LEU A 168 2.19 -17.66 1.58
N TYR A 169 0.92 -17.48 1.11
CA TYR A 169 -0.23 -17.33 2.00
C TYR A 169 -0.76 -18.70 2.43
N PHE A 170 -0.40 -19.16 3.62
CA PHE A 170 -0.81 -20.46 4.15
C PHE A 170 -2.24 -20.47 4.70
N SER A 171 -2.77 -19.33 5.09
CA SER A 171 -4.04 -19.16 5.79
C SER A 171 -5.28 -19.10 4.90
N ASN A 172 -5.13 -19.02 3.56
CA ASN A 172 -6.27 -18.86 2.66
C ASN A 172 -6.86 -20.20 2.18
N PRO A 173 -7.93 -20.75 2.84
CA PRO A 173 -8.51 -22.02 2.48
C PRO A 173 -9.24 -21.97 1.12
N THR A 174 -9.74 -20.80 0.70
CA THR A 174 -10.42 -20.63 -0.59
C THR A 174 -9.45 -20.78 -1.75
N TYR A 175 -8.26 -20.22 -1.63
CA TYR A 175 -7.21 -20.38 -2.62
C TYR A 175 -6.69 -21.83 -2.68
N ASN A 176 -6.65 -22.50 -1.53
CA ASN A 176 -6.25 -23.90 -1.43
C ASN A 176 -7.29 -24.84 -2.06
N ARG A 177 -8.59 -24.52 -1.97
CA ARG A 177 -9.68 -25.32 -2.56
C ARG A 177 -9.75 -25.22 -4.09
N ILE A 178 -9.46 -24.05 -4.66
CA ILE A 178 -9.59 -23.78 -6.10
C ILE A 178 -8.37 -24.30 -6.89
N LYS A 179 -7.17 -24.28 -6.32
CA LYS A 179 -5.90 -24.60 -7.01
C LYS A 179 -5.07 -25.71 -6.36
N GLY A 180 -5.66 -26.49 -5.47
CA GLY A 180 -4.96 -27.53 -4.73
C GLY A 180 -4.21 -26.99 -3.51
N THR A 181 -3.99 -27.87 -2.54
CA THR A 181 -3.26 -27.55 -1.32
C THR A 181 -1.88 -27.01 -1.64
N LYS A 182 -1.50 -25.89 -1.03
CA LYS A 182 -0.11 -25.46 -1.00
C LYS A 182 0.69 -26.51 -0.29
N SER A 183 1.33 -27.38 -1.06
CA SER A 183 2.26 -28.34 -0.47
C SER A 183 3.51 -27.60 -0.01
N LEU A 184 4.14 -28.11 1.04
CA LEU A 184 5.45 -27.63 1.50
C LEU A 184 6.45 -27.58 0.31
N GLY A 185 6.38 -28.56 -0.59
CA GLY A 185 7.18 -28.59 -1.81
C GLY A 185 6.95 -27.37 -2.72
N ARG A 186 5.71 -26.90 -2.85
CA ARG A 186 5.42 -25.71 -3.68
C ARG A 186 6.02 -24.44 -3.09
N VAL A 187 5.96 -24.29 -1.78
CA VAL A 187 6.59 -23.15 -1.08
C VAL A 187 8.10 -23.21 -1.24
N TYR A 188 8.67 -24.40 -1.01
CA TYR A 188 10.12 -24.62 -1.08
C TYR A 188 10.70 -24.42 -2.49
N THR A 189 9.91 -24.67 -3.53
CA THR A 189 10.33 -24.50 -4.94
C THR A 189 10.04 -23.11 -5.51
N PHE A 190 9.50 -22.20 -4.70
CA PHE A 190 9.30 -20.83 -5.13
C PHE A 190 10.64 -20.12 -5.30
N GLU A 191 10.89 -19.62 -6.51
CA GLU A 191 12.06 -18.80 -6.83
C GLU A 191 11.63 -17.33 -6.88
N PRO A 192 12.09 -16.50 -5.95
CA PRO A 192 11.69 -15.09 -5.91
C PRO A 192 12.25 -14.27 -7.08
N VAL A 193 13.44 -14.62 -7.59
CA VAL A 193 14.07 -13.90 -8.70
C VAL A 193 13.57 -14.45 -10.03
N SER A 194 12.65 -13.73 -10.66
CA SER A 194 12.08 -14.13 -11.95
C SER A 194 13.11 -14.13 -13.07
N ASN A 195 13.03 -15.15 -13.96
CA ASN A 195 13.82 -15.20 -15.19
C ASN A 195 13.41 -14.11 -16.21
N GLU A 196 12.29 -13.41 -16.00
CA GLU A 196 11.85 -12.27 -16.82
C GLU A 196 12.68 -10.99 -16.57
N LEU A 197 13.44 -10.95 -15.47
CA LEU A 197 14.29 -9.81 -15.11
C LEU A 197 15.64 -9.88 -15.82
N ALA A 198 16.09 -8.76 -16.34
CA ALA A 198 17.45 -8.59 -16.82
C ALA A 198 18.45 -8.71 -15.65
N GLU A 199 19.72 -9.02 -15.96
CA GLU A 199 20.73 -9.30 -14.94
C GLU A 199 20.93 -8.14 -13.95
N ASP A 200 20.89 -6.91 -14.46
CA ASP A 200 21.04 -5.68 -13.67
C ASP A 200 19.77 -5.31 -12.87
N GLU A 201 18.60 -5.87 -13.22
CA GLU A 201 17.34 -5.69 -12.50
C GLU A 201 17.21 -6.65 -11.30
N ARG A 202 17.80 -7.83 -11.37
CA ARG A 202 17.69 -8.91 -10.35
C ARG A 202 18.12 -8.48 -8.95
N LYS A 203 19.10 -7.57 -8.86
CA LYS A 203 19.60 -7.05 -7.58
C LYS A 203 18.56 -6.30 -6.77
N TYR A 204 17.46 -5.87 -7.39
CA TYR A 204 16.34 -5.20 -6.71
C TYR A 204 15.36 -6.17 -6.04
N ILE A 205 15.44 -7.47 -6.32
CA ILE A 205 14.71 -8.46 -5.53
C ILE A 205 15.55 -8.79 -4.31
N ILE A 206 15.13 -8.25 -3.16
CA ILE A 206 15.88 -8.32 -1.90
C ILE A 206 15.31 -9.32 -0.90
N GLY A 207 14.18 -9.96 -1.22
CA GLY A 207 13.53 -10.97 -0.39
C GLY A 207 12.35 -11.65 -1.08
#